data_04faec363883a4e1a5ad11b518197b48
#
_entry.id   04faec363883a4e1a5ad11b518197b48
#
_cell.length_a   1.000
_cell.length_b   1.000
_cell.length_c   1.000
_cell.angle_alpha   90.00
_cell.angle_beta   90.00
_cell.angle_gamma   90.00
#
_symmetry.space_group_name_H-M   'P 1'
#
loop_
_entity.id
_entity.type
_entity.pdbx_description
1 polymer ?
#
loop_
_entity_poly.entity_id
_entity_poly.type
_entity_poly.pdbx_seq_one_letter_code
_entity_poly.pdbx_strand_id
1 'polypeptide(L)'
;MTKTKLLSVALVVFGCVMVSGAIGGMEFNLLGVLTGILSGISYAAYNIFAKISMREGNDPSSATLYCFLSATVVSLFIADPVGIIETTMVNPVIHIPALVALGVVACVIPYFVYTTALCTLPAGTASSLGILEPMSATLFSVLLFGEELGIIKIIGIAVILTAVVLLGREKE
;
A
#
# COMPACT_ATOMS: atom_id res chain seq x y z
N MET A 1 1.57 7.57 23.13
CA MET A 1 2.45 7.81 21.93
C MET A 1 3.60 8.70 22.39
N THR A 2 4.84 8.29 22.09
CA THR A 2 6.01 9.13 22.35
C THR A 2 6.05 10.30 21.37
N LYS A 3 6.70 11.40 21.77
CA LYS A 3 6.89 12.58 20.89
C LYS A 3 7.61 12.20 19.58
N THR A 4 8.52 11.24 19.66
CA THR A 4 9.28 10.73 18.49
C THR A 4 8.36 10.00 17.51
N LYS A 5 7.42 9.16 17.98
CA LYS A 5 6.43 8.49 17.10
C LYS A 5 5.56 9.51 16.36
N LEU A 6 5.09 10.53 17.07
CA LEU A 6 4.28 11.59 16.46
C LEU A 6 5.08 12.37 15.40
N LEU A 7 6.33 12.70 15.72
CA LEU A 7 7.23 13.39 14.78
C LEU A 7 7.52 12.53 13.55
N SER A 8 7.80 11.24 13.74
CA SER A 8 8.04 10.31 12.63
C SER A 8 6.84 10.20 11.70
N VAL A 9 5.62 10.08 12.25
CA VAL A 9 4.39 10.05 11.45
C VAL A 9 4.21 11.37 10.67
N ALA A 10 4.43 12.51 11.31
CA ALA A 10 4.35 13.81 10.63
C ALA A 10 5.37 13.93 9.49
N LEU A 11 6.61 13.49 9.70
CA LEU A 11 7.65 13.45 8.66
C LEU A 11 7.29 12.53 7.50
N VAL A 12 6.70 11.35 7.77
CA VAL A 12 6.23 10.43 6.72
C VAL A 12 5.17 11.12 5.87
N VAL A 13 4.14 11.68 6.50
CA VAL A 13 3.06 12.37 5.79
C VAL A 13 3.62 13.51 4.93
N PHE A 14 4.50 14.32 5.49
CA PHE A 14 5.14 15.41 4.75
C PHE A 14 5.98 14.91 3.58
N GLY A 15 6.79 13.88 3.77
CA GLY A 15 7.59 13.26 2.72
C GLY A 15 6.72 12.63 1.61
N CYS A 16 5.61 11.98 1.97
CA CYS A 16 4.65 11.47 0.98
C CYS A 16 4.01 12.59 0.14
N VAL A 17 3.66 13.71 0.74
CA VAL A 17 3.16 14.89 0.01
C VAL A 17 4.21 15.42 -0.97
N MET A 18 5.49 15.44 -0.58
CA MET A 18 6.58 15.85 -1.48
C MET A 18 6.77 14.87 -2.65
N VAL A 19 6.71 13.57 -2.39
CA VAL A 19 6.90 12.52 -3.41
C VAL A 19 5.70 12.43 -4.36
N SER A 20 4.48 12.65 -3.87
CA SER A 20 3.26 12.56 -4.68
C SER A 20 3.13 13.60 -5.78
N GLY A 21 4.01 14.63 -5.79
CA GLY A 21 3.94 15.74 -6.74
C GLY A 21 2.89 16.81 -6.39
N ALA A 22 2.23 16.71 -5.24
CA ALA A 22 1.24 17.68 -4.78
C ALA A 22 1.80 19.13 -4.70
N ILE A 23 3.12 19.26 -4.49
CA ILE A 23 3.81 20.57 -4.47
C ILE A 23 4.08 21.10 -5.89
N GLY A 24 3.90 20.27 -6.92
CA GLY A 24 4.19 20.61 -8.32
C GLY A 24 3.00 21.08 -9.17
N GLY A 25 1.87 21.44 -8.56
CA GLY A 25 0.71 21.99 -9.29
C GLY A 25 -0.43 21.00 -9.55
N MET A 26 -0.54 19.93 -8.77
CA MET A 26 -1.75 19.08 -8.80
C MET A 26 -2.96 19.90 -8.36
N GLU A 27 -4.02 19.87 -9.16
CA GLU A 27 -5.31 20.40 -8.74
C GLU A 27 -5.81 19.67 -7.49
N PHE A 28 -6.23 20.44 -6.48
CA PHE A 28 -6.80 19.87 -5.26
C PHE A 28 -8.12 19.20 -5.58
N ASN A 29 -8.17 17.89 -5.46
CA ASN A 29 -9.38 17.09 -5.64
C ASN A 29 -9.86 16.58 -4.27
N LEU A 30 -10.92 17.20 -3.74
CA LEU A 30 -11.50 16.83 -2.45
C LEU A 30 -11.94 15.35 -2.42
N LEU A 31 -12.52 14.85 -3.52
CA LEU A 31 -12.94 13.44 -3.61
C LEU A 31 -11.72 12.50 -3.50
N GLY A 32 -10.62 12.84 -4.18
CA GLY A 32 -9.35 12.09 -4.08
C GLY A 32 -8.79 12.07 -2.66
N VAL A 33 -8.86 13.19 -1.95
CA VAL A 33 -8.43 13.24 -0.53
C VAL A 33 -9.32 12.38 0.36
N LEU A 34 -10.64 12.47 0.22
CA LEU A 34 -11.59 11.67 1.02
C LEU A 34 -11.43 10.17 0.75
N THR A 35 -11.30 9.76 -0.50
CA THR A 35 -11.07 8.35 -0.86
C THR A 35 -9.72 7.86 -0.36
N GLY A 36 -8.67 8.68 -0.39
CA GLY A 36 -7.37 8.37 0.18
C GLY A 36 -7.41 8.16 1.69
N ILE A 37 -8.11 9.03 2.42
CA ILE A 37 -8.31 8.89 3.88
C ILE A 37 -9.09 7.60 4.18
N LEU A 38 -10.17 7.32 3.46
CA LEU A 38 -10.97 6.11 3.64
C LEU A 38 -10.14 4.85 3.36
N SER A 39 -9.32 4.86 2.32
CA SER A 39 -8.37 3.78 2.02
C SER A 39 -7.38 3.56 3.17
N GLY A 40 -6.81 4.62 3.72
CA GLY A 40 -5.89 4.53 4.87
C GLY A 40 -6.56 3.95 6.12
N ILE A 41 -7.79 4.36 6.44
CA ILE A 41 -8.58 3.80 7.54
C ILE A 41 -8.85 2.31 7.30
N SER A 42 -9.25 1.93 6.10
CA SER A 42 -9.52 0.54 5.73
C SER A 42 -8.26 -0.33 5.85
N TYR A 43 -7.11 0.19 5.42
CA TYR A 43 -5.83 -0.50 5.56
C TYR A 43 -5.42 -0.66 7.03
N ALA A 44 -5.62 0.36 7.86
CA ALA A 44 -5.36 0.27 9.30
C ALA A 44 -6.27 -0.77 9.97
N ALA A 45 -7.55 -0.80 9.63
CA ALA A 45 -8.50 -1.81 10.11
C ALA A 45 -8.05 -3.22 9.70
N TYR A 46 -7.69 -3.42 8.43
CA TYR A 46 -7.13 -4.69 7.96
C TYR A 46 -5.94 -5.16 8.81
N ASN A 47 -4.97 -4.27 9.08
CA ASN A 47 -3.79 -4.60 9.89
C ASN A 47 -4.15 -5.05 11.32
N ILE A 48 -5.12 -4.37 11.95
CA ILE A 48 -5.57 -4.69 13.31
C ILE A 48 -6.28 -6.04 13.31
N PHE A 49 -7.24 -6.26 12.42
CA PHE A 49 -7.99 -7.51 12.34
C PHE A 49 -7.12 -8.69 11.94
N ALA A 50 -6.22 -8.52 10.98
CA ALA A 50 -5.25 -9.55 10.60
C ALA A 50 -4.36 -9.93 11.79
N LYS A 51 -3.87 -8.95 12.56
CA LYS A 51 -3.06 -9.23 13.75
C LYS A 51 -3.85 -9.94 14.85
N ILE A 52 -5.11 -9.58 15.08
CA ILE A 52 -5.99 -10.28 16.04
C ILE A 52 -6.17 -11.72 15.58
N SER A 53 -6.50 -11.95 14.31
CA SER A 53 -6.66 -13.28 13.73
C SER A 53 -5.42 -14.16 13.93
N MET A 54 -4.22 -13.61 13.69
CA MET A 54 -2.97 -14.33 13.91
C MET A 54 -2.73 -14.66 15.40
N ARG A 55 -3.12 -13.77 16.31
CA ARG A 55 -3.02 -14.04 17.75
C ARG A 55 -3.95 -15.15 18.23
N GLU A 56 -5.09 -15.30 17.59
CA GLU A 56 -6.05 -16.40 17.86
C GLU A 56 -5.60 -17.74 17.26
N GLY A 57 -4.46 -17.77 16.56
CA GLY A 57 -3.87 -18.99 15.99
C GLY A 57 -4.46 -19.38 14.63
N ASN A 58 -5.17 -18.47 13.97
CA ASN A 58 -5.65 -18.71 12.62
C ASN A 58 -4.48 -18.77 11.62
N ASP A 59 -4.65 -19.59 10.60
CA ASP A 59 -3.66 -19.74 9.54
C ASP A 59 -3.63 -18.51 8.61
N PRO A 60 -2.44 -17.97 8.29
CA PRO A 60 -2.29 -16.81 7.37
C PRO A 60 -2.94 -17.01 6.01
N SER A 61 -2.90 -18.23 5.47
CA SER A 61 -3.51 -18.56 4.18
C SER A 61 -5.02 -18.38 4.24
N SER A 62 -5.66 -18.91 5.28
CA SER A 62 -7.10 -18.80 5.50
C SER A 62 -7.52 -17.34 5.70
N ALA A 63 -6.80 -16.58 6.53
CA ALA A 63 -7.07 -15.17 6.77
C ALA A 63 -6.98 -14.35 5.48
N THR A 64 -5.94 -14.57 4.68
CA THR A 64 -5.75 -13.91 3.39
C THR A 64 -6.85 -14.29 2.40
N LEU A 65 -7.20 -15.58 2.32
CA LEU A 65 -8.27 -16.07 1.43
C LEU A 65 -9.61 -15.40 1.76
N TYR A 66 -10.03 -15.38 3.02
CA TYR A 66 -11.30 -14.75 3.41
C TYR A 66 -11.30 -13.24 3.14
N CYS A 67 -10.16 -12.58 3.31
CA CYS A 67 -10.00 -11.17 2.99
C CYS A 67 -10.22 -10.92 1.49
N PHE A 68 -9.61 -11.71 0.62
CA PHE A 68 -9.79 -11.58 -0.83
C PHE A 68 -11.19 -11.99 -1.29
N LEU A 69 -11.78 -13.03 -0.71
CA LEU A 69 -13.16 -13.41 -1.02
C LEU A 69 -14.15 -12.28 -0.68
N SER A 70 -14.03 -11.69 0.51
CA SER A 70 -14.90 -10.57 0.89
C SER A 70 -14.67 -9.33 0.02
N ALA A 71 -13.42 -9.01 -0.31
CA ALA A 71 -13.09 -7.93 -1.23
C ALA A 71 -13.68 -8.17 -2.63
N THR A 72 -13.58 -9.41 -3.14
CA THR A 72 -14.17 -9.80 -4.43
C THR A 72 -15.67 -9.61 -4.44
N VAL A 73 -16.38 -10.09 -3.42
CA VAL A 73 -17.84 -9.92 -3.31
C VAL A 73 -18.22 -8.43 -3.33
N VAL A 74 -17.53 -7.60 -2.54
CA VAL A 74 -17.79 -6.15 -2.53
C VAL A 74 -17.47 -5.51 -3.88
N SER A 75 -16.36 -5.90 -4.51
CA SER A 75 -15.96 -5.36 -5.81
C SER A 75 -16.97 -5.64 -6.92
N LEU A 76 -17.67 -6.78 -6.89
CA LEU A 76 -18.69 -7.12 -7.88
C LEU A 76 -19.87 -6.12 -7.92
N PHE A 77 -20.12 -5.41 -6.80
CA PHE A 77 -21.16 -4.38 -6.73
C PHE A 77 -20.69 -2.99 -7.15
N ILE A 78 -19.38 -2.75 -7.17
CA ILE A 78 -18.80 -1.42 -7.43
C ILE A 78 -18.12 -1.38 -8.81
N ALA A 79 -17.50 -2.48 -9.21
CA ALA A 79 -16.84 -2.59 -10.50
C ALA A 79 -17.86 -2.72 -11.65
N ASP A 80 -17.37 -2.52 -12.85
CA ASP A 80 -18.07 -2.86 -14.09
C ASP A 80 -17.53 -4.20 -14.66
N PRO A 81 -18.06 -5.36 -14.24
CA PRO A 81 -17.57 -6.66 -14.69
C PRO A 81 -17.72 -6.86 -16.20
N VAL A 82 -18.77 -6.27 -16.80
CA VAL A 82 -19.03 -6.39 -18.24
C VAL A 82 -17.96 -5.65 -19.02
N GLY A 83 -17.68 -4.40 -18.67
CA GLY A 83 -16.61 -3.61 -19.30
C GLY A 83 -15.22 -4.23 -19.13
N ILE A 84 -14.94 -4.87 -17.97
CA ILE A 84 -13.68 -5.61 -17.75
C ILE A 84 -13.59 -6.80 -18.72
N ILE A 85 -14.68 -7.58 -18.87
CA ILE A 85 -14.70 -8.72 -19.79
C ILE A 85 -14.54 -8.25 -21.24
N GLU A 86 -15.28 -7.23 -21.66
CA GLU A 86 -15.20 -6.67 -23.01
C GLU A 86 -13.78 -6.20 -23.33
N THR A 87 -13.16 -5.41 -22.44
CA THR A 87 -11.80 -4.93 -22.61
C THR A 87 -10.79 -6.08 -22.67
N THR A 88 -10.96 -7.09 -21.82
CA THR A 88 -10.09 -8.28 -21.79
C THR A 88 -10.19 -9.07 -23.10
N MET A 89 -11.38 -9.17 -23.69
CA MET A 89 -11.64 -9.91 -24.91
C MET A 89 -11.14 -9.21 -26.18
N VAL A 90 -10.74 -7.94 -26.13
CA VAL A 90 -10.07 -7.24 -27.24
C VAL A 90 -8.76 -7.93 -27.61
N ASN A 91 -7.96 -8.33 -26.62
CA ASN A 91 -6.73 -9.10 -26.83
C ASN A 91 -6.47 -10.08 -25.67
N PRO A 92 -7.18 -11.24 -25.65
CA PRO A 92 -7.14 -12.17 -24.52
C PRO A 92 -5.74 -12.72 -24.25
N VAL A 93 -4.93 -12.89 -25.29
CA VAL A 93 -3.57 -13.46 -25.20
C VAL A 93 -2.65 -12.56 -24.34
N ILE A 94 -2.86 -11.26 -24.36
CA ILE A 94 -2.08 -10.30 -23.56
C ILE A 94 -2.80 -9.99 -22.25
N HIS A 95 -4.11 -9.71 -22.30
CA HIS A 95 -4.80 -9.20 -21.13
C HIS A 95 -5.02 -10.26 -20.04
N ILE A 96 -5.32 -11.53 -20.41
CA ILE A 96 -5.53 -12.58 -19.40
C ILE A 96 -4.24 -12.85 -18.60
N PRO A 97 -3.06 -13.10 -19.22
CA PRO A 97 -1.83 -13.26 -18.45
C PRO A 97 -1.46 -12.03 -17.61
N ALA A 98 -1.71 -10.82 -18.15
CA ALA A 98 -1.44 -9.59 -17.40
C ALA A 98 -2.33 -9.46 -16.16
N LEU A 99 -3.64 -9.77 -16.26
CA LEU A 99 -4.56 -9.76 -15.12
C LEU A 99 -4.19 -10.83 -14.08
N VAL A 100 -3.82 -12.04 -14.53
CA VAL A 100 -3.37 -13.11 -13.63
C VAL A 100 -2.07 -12.69 -12.93
N ALA A 101 -1.11 -12.14 -13.66
CA ALA A 101 0.14 -11.66 -13.08
C ALA A 101 -0.11 -10.54 -12.06
N LEU A 102 -0.98 -9.58 -12.39
CA LEU A 102 -1.37 -8.51 -11.47
C LEU A 102 -2.01 -9.07 -10.20
N GLY A 103 -2.97 -9.96 -10.33
CA GLY A 103 -3.66 -10.58 -9.19
C GLY A 103 -2.72 -11.41 -8.31
N VAL A 104 -1.89 -12.25 -8.91
CA VAL A 104 -1.01 -13.15 -8.15
C VAL A 104 0.22 -12.41 -7.61
N VAL A 105 0.97 -11.72 -8.49
CA VAL A 105 2.27 -11.12 -8.12
C VAL A 105 2.11 -9.83 -7.34
N ALA A 106 1.15 -8.98 -7.71
CA ALA A 106 0.97 -7.69 -7.05
C ALA A 106 -0.02 -7.71 -5.87
N CYS A 107 -0.88 -8.74 -5.78
CA CYS A 107 -1.86 -8.83 -4.69
C CYS A 107 -1.60 -10.07 -3.81
N VAL A 108 -1.85 -11.30 -4.31
CA VAL A 108 -1.87 -12.51 -3.47
C VAL A 108 -0.54 -12.72 -2.75
N ILE A 109 0.58 -12.69 -3.47
CA ILE A 109 1.90 -12.94 -2.88
C ILE A 109 2.26 -11.90 -1.81
N PRO A 110 2.19 -10.58 -2.05
CA PRO A 110 2.54 -9.58 -1.05
C PRO A 110 1.65 -9.65 0.19
N TYR A 111 0.34 -9.79 0.02
CA TYR A 111 -0.58 -9.88 1.16
C TYR A 111 -0.37 -11.16 1.98
N PHE A 112 -0.12 -12.29 1.33
CA PHE A 112 0.20 -13.53 2.02
C PHE A 112 1.50 -13.42 2.85
N VAL A 113 2.56 -12.88 2.24
CA VAL A 113 3.84 -12.64 2.93
C VAL A 113 3.65 -11.66 4.09
N TYR A 114 2.89 -10.59 3.88
CA TYR A 114 2.59 -9.59 4.91
C TYR A 114 1.80 -10.19 6.07
N THR A 115 0.74 -10.95 5.79
CA THR A 115 -0.07 -11.61 6.83
C THR A 115 0.75 -12.63 7.61
N THR A 116 1.65 -13.35 6.93
CA THR A 116 2.58 -14.28 7.60
C THR A 116 3.55 -13.51 8.51
N ALA A 117 4.06 -12.38 8.10
CA ALA A 117 4.93 -11.55 8.93
C ALA A 117 4.21 -11.04 10.19
N LEU A 118 2.90 -10.81 10.14
CA LEU A 118 2.10 -10.45 11.30
C LEU A 118 2.01 -11.55 12.37
N CYS A 119 2.36 -12.79 12.08
CA CYS A 119 2.47 -13.82 13.11
C CYS A 119 3.55 -13.46 14.14
N THR A 120 4.67 -12.92 13.67
CA THR A 120 5.85 -12.63 14.51
C THR A 120 6.03 -11.16 14.82
N LEU A 121 5.68 -10.29 13.89
CA LEU A 121 5.89 -8.84 14.04
C LEU A 121 4.66 -8.15 14.65
N PRO A 122 4.86 -7.09 15.47
CA PRO A 122 3.80 -6.18 15.84
C PRO A 122 3.19 -5.49 14.61
N ALA A 123 1.89 -5.22 14.63
CA ALA A 123 1.20 -4.58 13.50
C ALA A 123 1.80 -3.20 13.14
N GLY A 124 2.22 -2.43 14.16
CA GLY A 124 2.87 -1.14 13.96
C GLY A 124 4.21 -1.27 13.22
N THR A 125 5.02 -2.26 13.57
CA THR A 125 6.30 -2.53 12.88
C THR A 125 6.07 -2.97 11.44
N ALA A 126 5.13 -3.90 11.20
CA ALA A 126 4.78 -4.36 9.86
C ALA A 126 4.28 -3.20 8.97
N SER A 127 3.38 -2.35 9.51
CA SER A 127 2.90 -1.16 8.78
C SER A 127 4.01 -0.15 8.48
N SER A 128 4.99 -0.02 9.38
CA SER A 128 6.12 0.88 9.16
C SER A 128 7.00 0.44 8.00
N LEU A 129 7.13 -0.88 7.78
CA LEU A 129 7.85 -1.41 6.62
C LEU A 129 7.13 -1.10 5.30
N GLY A 130 5.80 -1.00 5.31
CA GLY A 130 5.01 -0.59 4.15
C GLY A 130 5.32 0.83 3.65
N ILE A 131 5.93 1.68 4.48
CA ILE A 131 6.39 3.02 4.07
C ILE A 131 7.48 2.94 2.98
N LEU A 132 8.14 1.80 2.83
CA LEU A 132 9.10 1.57 1.75
C LEU A 132 8.44 1.43 0.37
N GLU A 133 7.14 1.16 0.29
CA GLU A 133 6.41 1.02 -0.97
C GLU A 133 6.53 2.25 -1.88
N PRO A 134 6.20 3.49 -1.44
CA PRO A 134 6.30 4.66 -2.29
C PRO A 134 7.74 4.96 -2.73
N MET A 135 8.72 4.58 -1.94
CA MET A 135 10.13 4.69 -2.32
C MET A 135 10.50 3.72 -3.42
N SER A 136 10.12 2.45 -3.26
CA SER A 136 10.34 1.42 -4.28
C SER A 136 9.62 1.76 -5.57
N ALA A 137 8.37 2.22 -5.48
CA ALA A 137 7.60 2.67 -6.63
C ALA A 137 8.30 3.81 -7.39
N THR A 138 8.82 4.81 -6.68
CA THR A 138 9.57 5.92 -7.27
C THR A 138 10.87 5.44 -7.94
N LEU A 139 11.60 4.52 -7.29
CA LEU A 139 12.82 3.96 -7.85
C LEU A 139 12.54 3.20 -9.15
N PHE A 140 11.51 2.34 -9.15
CA PHE A 140 11.10 1.60 -10.35
C PHE A 140 10.56 2.52 -11.46
N SER A 141 9.85 3.60 -11.10
CA SER A 141 9.37 4.59 -12.07
C SER A 141 10.54 5.20 -12.85
N VAL A 142 11.61 5.58 -12.16
CA VAL A 142 12.82 6.09 -12.80
C VAL A 142 13.53 5.03 -13.64
N LEU A 143 13.73 3.84 -13.07
CA LEU A 143 14.52 2.79 -13.73
C LEU A 143 13.83 2.18 -14.96
N LEU A 144 12.50 2.01 -14.89
CA LEU A 144 11.73 1.33 -15.94
C LEU A 144 11.11 2.29 -16.95
N PHE A 145 10.71 3.48 -16.49
CA PHE A 145 10.00 4.46 -17.33
C PHE A 145 10.84 5.70 -17.67
N GLY A 146 12.06 5.80 -17.10
CA GLY A 146 12.94 6.95 -17.35
C GLY A 146 12.39 8.27 -16.83
N GLU A 147 11.52 8.23 -15.80
CA GLU A 147 10.99 9.46 -15.21
C GLU A 147 12.09 10.30 -14.57
N GLU A 148 12.07 11.60 -14.79
CA GLU A 148 13.01 12.51 -14.14
C GLU A 148 12.64 12.69 -12.67
N LEU A 149 13.60 12.44 -11.79
CA LEU A 149 13.46 12.74 -10.37
C LEU A 149 13.67 14.24 -10.15
N GLY A 150 12.57 14.96 -9.99
CA GLY A 150 12.65 16.34 -9.50
C GLY A 150 13.28 16.40 -8.10
N ILE A 151 14.00 17.47 -7.81
CA ILE A 151 14.68 17.67 -6.51
C ILE A 151 13.72 17.51 -5.33
N ILE A 152 12.47 17.94 -5.47
CA ILE A 152 11.42 17.81 -4.45
C ILE A 152 11.12 16.35 -4.13
N LYS A 153 11.04 15.47 -5.13
CA LYS A 153 10.84 14.02 -4.94
C LYS A 153 12.02 13.39 -4.19
N ILE A 154 13.25 13.77 -4.53
CA ILE A 154 14.47 13.29 -3.87
C ILE A 154 14.48 13.68 -2.39
N ILE A 155 14.18 14.94 -2.07
CA ILE A 155 14.09 15.41 -0.68
C ILE A 155 12.98 14.67 0.06
N GLY A 156 11.81 14.47 -0.56
CA GLY A 156 10.69 13.70 0.02
C GLY A 156 11.09 12.27 0.39
N ILE A 157 11.82 11.58 -0.48
CA ILE A 157 12.36 10.24 -0.22
C ILE A 157 13.31 10.25 0.99
N ALA A 158 14.23 11.21 1.04
CA ALA A 158 15.17 11.34 2.17
C ALA A 158 14.45 11.60 3.51
N VAL A 159 13.38 12.40 3.48
CA VAL A 159 12.53 12.67 4.67
C VAL A 159 11.82 11.40 5.12
N ILE A 160 11.23 10.62 4.19
CA ILE A 160 10.57 9.34 4.50
C ILE A 160 11.58 8.37 5.12
N LEU A 161 12.76 8.20 4.52
CA LEU A 161 13.82 7.32 5.05
C LEU A 161 14.21 7.70 6.47
N THR A 162 14.41 8.99 6.72
CA THR A 162 14.77 9.50 8.05
C THR A 162 13.67 9.16 9.05
N ALA A 163 12.41 9.35 8.68
CA ALA A 163 11.27 9.05 9.54
C ALA A 163 11.17 7.54 9.87
N VAL A 164 11.42 6.66 8.88
CA VAL A 164 11.43 5.20 9.08
C VAL A 164 12.55 4.78 10.04
N VAL A 165 13.75 5.32 9.87
CA VAL A 165 14.88 5.04 10.76
C VAL A 165 14.60 5.50 12.19
N LEU A 166 14.00 6.68 12.36
CA LEU A 166 13.60 7.20 13.68
C LEU A 166 12.53 6.29 14.33
N LEU A 167 11.56 5.83 13.54
CA LEU A 167 10.51 4.96 14.04
C LEU A 167 11.03 3.57 14.42
N GLY A 168 11.98 3.03 13.65
CA GLY A 168 12.61 1.72 13.92
C GLY A 168 13.58 1.72 15.10
N ARG A 169 14.06 2.88 15.53
CA ARG A 169 14.94 3.02 16.72
C ARG A 169 14.17 3.08 18.04
N GLU A 170 12.89 3.41 18.00
CA GLU A 170 12.05 3.34 19.20
C GLU A 170 11.71 1.88 19.48
N LYS A 171 12.40 1.31 20.48
CA LYS A 171 12.01 0.00 21.07
C LYS A 171 10.60 0.13 21.64
N GLU A 172 9.74 -0.81 21.28
CA GLU A 172 8.44 -1.00 21.93
C GLU A 172 8.59 -1.29 23.43
#